data_8c8957e09ab6227e6f43bd8fe98a1bbd
#
_entry.id   8c8957e09ab6227e6f43bd8fe98a1bbd
#
_cell.length_a   1.000
_cell.length_b   1.000
_cell.length_c   1.000
_cell.angle_alpha   90.00
_cell.angle_beta   90.00
_cell.angle_gamma   90.00
#
_symmetry.space_group_name_H-M   'P 1'
#
loop_
_entity.id
_entity.type
_entity.pdbx_description
1 polymer ?
#
loop_
_entity_poly.entity_id
_entity_poly.type
_entity_poly.pdbx_seq_one_letter_code
_entity_poly.pdbx_strand_id
1 'polypeptide(L)'
;MIRFFAPATLGALALFSAATAFASSAVMYTSNNVQVIDTATDIAKKTAPGLNIQKVTSGTGALMKRIEAEAKNPLGDVVWGAGFGTMAAFRQNFQPYESAQAKDIPAQFKGPDHLWVGSNAHVMILMVNNKQLKGATAPKSWTDLFAPAWKNKIIMGDPATSGSAYDQVYGIYQLFGADGLKKLAANVVISKSSAQVYKGVANGEYPIGITMEYAAYSYVAGGQKEIELVYPKEGAFVAPEAVAIIKNPKNGAAAAQQLYDVLLSKEVQEAELIQNFRRPTRSDIDVSKLTKLPNLSNIKVVGTDPAKAAADYKVVIDLWKDALKSAGK
;
A
#
# COMPACT_ATOMS: atom_id res chain seq x y z
N MET A 1 16.61 88.01 -6.55
CA MET A 1 16.11 87.00 -5.61
C MET A 1 15.59 85.82 -6.39
N ILE A 2 16.39 84.73 -6.43
CA ILE A 2 16.05 83.53 -7.19
C ILE A 2 15.89 82.44 -6.09
N ARG A 3 14.66 81.84 -5.91
CA ARG A 3 14.35 80.77 -4.99
C ARG A 3 14.49 79.42 -5.74
N PHE A 4 15.40 78.59 -5.30
CA PHE A 4 15.53 77.22 -5.73
C PHE A 4 14.55 76.34 -4.93
N PHE A 5 13.70 75.60 -5.66
CA PHE A 5 12.90 74.52 -5.10
C PHE A 5 13.66 73.20 -5.26
N ALA A 6 13.92 72.48 -4.18
CA ALA A 6 14.45 71.13 -4.19
C ALA A 6 13.28 70.11 -4.27
N PRO A 7 13.39 69.05 -5.07
CA PRO A 7 12.36 67.99 -5.07
C PRO A 7 12.59 67.01 -3.90
N ALA A 8 11.53 66.77 -3.14
CA ALA A 8 11.48 65.73 -2.09
C ALA A 8 11.27 64.35 -2.76
N THR A 9 12.26 63.49 -2.70
CA THR A 9 12.15 62.07 -3.09
C THR A 9 11.48 61.29 -1.97
N LEU A 10 10.22 60.83 -2.20
CA LEU A 10 9.55 59.84 -1.35
C LEU A 10 10.17 58.46 -1.65
N GLY A 11 10.96 57.93 -0.73
CA GLY A 11 11.40 56.57 -0.75
C GLY A 11 10.27 55.63 -0.30
N ALA A 12 9.73 54.84 -1.21
CA ALA A 12 8.79 53.77 -0.88
C ALA A 12 9.54 52.60 -0.21
N LEU A 13 9.38 52.44 1.10
CA LEU A 13 9.82 51.23 1.80
C LEU A 13 8.88 50.09 1.42
N ALA A 14 9.35 49.18 0.55
CA ALA A 14 8.69 47.90 0.31
C ALA A 14 8.92 47.00 1.53
N LEU A 15 7.91 46.86 2.37
CA LEU A 15 7.86 45.84 3.43
C LEU A 15 7.73 44.45 2.78
N PHE A 16 8.86 43.76 2.63
CA PHE A 16 8.86 42.33 2.35
C PHE A 16 8.38 41.61 3.64
N SER A 17 7.09 41.27 3.68
CA SER A 17 6.58 40.32 4.67
C SER A 17 7.15 38.94 4.33
N ALA A 18 8.25 38.58 4.96
CA ALA A 18 8.70 37.19 5.02
C ALA A 18 7.61 36.42 5.77
N ALA A 19 6.77 35.70 5.05
CA ALA A 19 5.88 34.72 5.64
C ALA A 19 6.75 33.67 6.33
N THR A 20 6.85 33.72 7.66
CA THR A 20 7.41 32.64 8.45
C THR A 20 6.51 31.43 8.20
N ALA A 21 6.97 30.50 7.39
CA ALA A 21 6.34 29.20 7.24
C ALA A 21 6.43 28.52 8.61
N PHE A 22 5.32 28.53 9.36
CA PHE A 22 5.23 27.76 10.59
C PHE A 22 5.43 26.30 10.24
N ALA A 23 6.41 25.65 10.87
CA ALA A 23 6.63 24.23 10.73
C ALA A 23 5.35 23.50 11.15
N SER A 24 4.67 22.85 10.18
CA SER A 24 3.53 22.00 10.48
C SER A 24 4.02 20.62 10.91
N SER A 25 3.33 19.98 11.83
CA SER A 25 3.65 18.61 12.26
C SER A 25 2.48 17.69 11.92
N ALA A 26 2.76 16.51 11.40
CA ALA A 26 1.76 15.48 11.12
C ALA A 26 2.23 14.12 11.59
N VAL A 27 1.30 13.34 12.16
CA VAL A 27 1.53 11.97 12.61
C VAL A 27 0.98 11.01 11.56
N MET A 28 1.87 10.25 10.93
CA MET A 28 1.56 9.23 9.94
C MET A 28 1.50 7.84 10.60
N TYR A 29 0.33 7.19 10.51
CA TYR A 29 0.17 5.79 10.82
C TYR A 29 0.39 4.98 9.55
N THR A 30 1.33 4.03 9.54
CA THR A 30 1.65 3.30 8.32
C THR A 30 2.03 1.84 8.56
N SER A 31 1.58 0.95 7.68
CA SER A 31 2.00 -0.45 7.62
C SER A 31 3.09 -0.70 6.58
N ASN A 32 3.59 0.34 5.93
CA ASN A 32 4.66 0.25 4.96
C ASN A 32 5.99 -0.14 5.61
N ASN A 33 6.89 -0.73 4.82
CA ASN A 33 8.26 -1.01 5.27
C ASN A 33 9.09 0.27 5.32
N VAL A 34 10.24 0.19 6.01
CA VAL A 34 11.12 1.35 6.27
C VAL A 34 11.57 2.02 4.98
N GLN A 35 11.94 1.26 3.95
CA GLN A 35 12.43 1.80 2.67
C GLN A 35 11.39 2.67 1.98
N VAL A 36 10.14 2.21 1.94
CA VAL A 36 9.00 2.95 1.38
C VAL A 36 8.73 4.22 2.17
N ILE A 37 8.74 4.13 3.51
CA ILE A 37 8.53 5.30 4.38
C ILE A 37 9.65 6.32 4.18
N ASP A 38 10.89 5.88 4.11
CA ASP A 38 12.04 6.77 3.96
C ASP A 38 12.02 7.45 2.58
N THR A 39 11.72 6.71 1.49
CA THR A 39 11.53 7.30 0.15
C THR A 39 10.52 8.44 0.19
N ALA A 40 9.33 8.22 0.73
CA ALA A 40 8.28 9.24 0.79
C ALA A 40 8.68 10.43 1.68
N THR A 41 9.29 10.16 2.84
CA THR A 41 9.70 11.25 3.76
C THR A 41 10.90 12.05 3.25
N ASP A 42 11.80 11.45 2.48
CA ASP A 42 12.91 12.18 1.85
C ASP A 42 12.43 13.07 0.70
N ILE A 43 11.40 12.66 -0.04
CA ILE A 43 10.73 13.56 -0.99
C ILE A 43 9.99 14.67 -0.23
N ALA A 44 9.28 14.35 0.84
CA ALA A 44 8.58 15.33 1.67
C ALA A 44 9.51 16.45 2.18
N LYS A 45 10.73 16.11 2.64
CA LYS A 45 11.75 17.09 3.06
C LYS A 45 12.11 18.09 1.96
N LYS A 46 12.03 17.68 0.69
CA LYS A 46 12.36 18.52 -0.48
C LYS A 46 11.16 19.34 -0.96
N THR A 47 9.96 18.74 -0.99
CA THR A 47 8.75 19.34 -1.57
C THR A 47 7.89 20.08 -0.55
N ALA A 48 8.02 19.71 0.74
CA ALA A 48 7.31 20.32 1.87
C ALA A 48 8.24 20.51 3.07
N PRO A 49 9.32 21.31 2.97
CA PRO A 49 10.38 21.39 3.98
C PRO A 49 9.90 21.88 5.36
N GLY A 50 8.73 22.54 5.45
CA GLY A 50 8.10 22.94 6.69
C GLY A 50 7.24 21.85 7.35
N LEU A 51 7.10 20.66 6.75
CA LEU A 51 6.31 19.56 7.29
C LEU A 51 7.19 18.58 8.08
N ASN A 52 6.98 18.53 9.40
CA ASN A 52 7.60 17.54 10.27
C ASN A 52 6.73 16.29 10.38
N ILE A 53 7.19 15.14 9.89
CA ILE A 53 6.43 13.89 9.84
C ILE A 53 6.87 12.96 10.97
N GLN A 54 5.98 12.73 11.94
CA GLN A 54 6.13 11.69 12.96
C GLN A 54 5.56 10.38 12.43
N LYS A 55 6.26 9.27 12.62
CA LYS A 55 5.92 7.95 12.05
C LYS A 55 5.53 6.98 13.15
N VAL A 56 4.39 6.31 13.00
CA VAL A 56 3.96 5.18 13.84
C VAL A 56 3.73 3.99 12.92
N THR A 57 4.56 2.97 13.08
CA THR A 57 4.55 1.79 12.23
C THR A 57 3.98 0.57 12.96
N SER A 58 3.06 -0.13 12.31
CA SER A 58 2.50 -1.41 12.78
C SER A 58 1.82 -2.15 11.63
N GLY A 59 1.39 -3.38 11.86
CA GLY A 59 0.53 -4.09 10.88
C GLY A 59 -0.83 -3.39 10.72
N THR A 60 -1.39 -3.45 9.51
CA THR A 60 -2.63 -2.74 9.14
C THR A 60 -3.77 -2.99 10.14
N GLY A 61 -4.01 -4.26 10.52
CA GLY A 61 -5.09 -4.58 11.46
C GLY A 61 -4.90 -3.97 12.85
N ALA A 62 -3.66 -3.86 13.34
CA ALA A 62 -3.34 -3.20 14.60
C ALA A 62 -3.55 -1.69 14.52
N LEU A 63 -3.15 -1.07 13.40
CA LEU A 63 -3.37 0.36 13.16
C LEU A 63 -4.85 0.70 13.10
N MET A 64 -5.67 -0.10 12.40
CA MET A 64 -7.12 0.13 12.32
C MET A 64 -7.79 0.05 13.69
N LYS A 65 -7.45 -0.96 14.49
CA LYS A 65 -7.94 -1.07 15.88
C LYS A 65 -7.51 0.09 16.76
N ARG A 66 -6.28 0.56 16.56
CA ARG A 66 -5.74 1.71 17.26
C ARG A 66 -6.51 3.00 16.91
N ILE A 67 -6.71 3.26 15.62
CA ILE A 67 -7.50 4.42 15.13
C ILE A 67 -8.93 4.38 15.72
N GLU A 68 -9.55 3.21 15.74
CA GLU A 68 -10.89 3.03 16.33
C GLU A 68 -10.91 3.28 17.84
N ALA A 69 -9.91 2.77 18.57
CA ALA A 69 -9.78 3.02 20.02
C ALA A 69 -9.52 4.50 20.35
N GLU A 70 -8.80 5.20 19.48
CA GLU A 70 -8.46 6.62 19.59
C GLU A 70 -9.55 7.56 19.04
N ALA A 71 -10.69 7.07 18.54
CA ALA A 71 -11.68 7.86 17.81
C ALA A 71 -12.20 9.09 18.56
N LYS A 72 -12.23 9.06 19.91
CA LYS A 72 -12.65 10.21 20.75
C LYS A 72 -11.55 11.26 20.93
N ASN A 73 -10.30 10.86 20.83
CA ASN A 73 -9.12 11.73 20.94
C ASN A 73 -8.01 11.17 20.03
N PRO A 74 -8.05 11.44 18.71
CA PRO A 74 -7.12 10.90 17.74
C PRO A 74 -5.68 11.32 18.04
N LEU A 75 -4.74 10.36 17.90
CA LEU A 75 -3.30 10.60 18.08
C LEU A 75 -2.55 10.55 16.74
N GLY A 76 -3.25 10.25 15.63
CA GLY A 76 -2.76 10.26 14.26
C GLY A 76 -3.48 11.28 13.40
N ASP A 77 -2.85 11.65 12.28
CA ASP A 77 -3.41 12.59 11.30
C ASP A 77 -3.76 11.88 9.98
N VAL A 78 -2.88 11.02 9.51
CA VAL A 78 -3.02 10.31 8.24
C VAL A 78 -2.70 8.83 8.45
N VAL A 79 -3.47 7.95 7.81
CA VAL A 79 -3.11 6.55 7.67
C VAL A 79 -2.69 6.27 6.22
N TRP A 80 -1.59 5.53 6.05
CA TRP A 80 -1.04 5.12 4.76
C TRP A 80 -0.62 3.66 4.78
N GLY A 81 -1.16 2.87 3.85
CA GLY A 81 -0.73 1.49 3.68
C GLY A 81 -1.79 0.45 3.96
N ALA A 82 -3.08 0.80 3.85
CA ALA A 82 -4.17 -0.17 3.95
C ALA A 82 -4.85 -0.38 2.59
N GLY A 83 -5.20 -1.62 2.28
CA GLY A 83 -6.01 -1.95 1.10
C GLY A 83 -7.43 -1.40 1.20
N PHE A 84 -8.07 -1.16 0.05
CA PHE A 84 -9.41 -0.54 -0.02
C PHE A 84 -10.49 -1.30 0.74
N GLY A 85 -10.46 -2.64 0.75
CA GLY A 85 -11.39 -3.44 1.53
C GLY A 85 -11.29 -3.15 3.04
N THR A 86 -10.06 -3.03 3.55
CA THR A 86 -9.81 -2.65 4.94
C THR A 86 -10.27 -1.22 5.22
N MET A 87 -9.93 -0.26 4.33
CA MET A 87 -10.37 1.13 4.49
C MET A 87 -11.91 1.24 4.55
N ALA A 88 -12.59 0.52 3.68
CA ALA A 88 -14.05 0.51 3.65
C ALA A 88 -14.68 -0.12 4.91
N ALA A 89 -14.07 -1.16 5.48
CA ALA A 89 -14.53 -1.76 6.75
C ALA A 89 -14.40 -0.82 7.95
N PHE A 90 -13.50 0.16 7.88
CA PHE A 90 -13.25 1.14 8.95
C PHE A 90 -13.58 2.59 8.55
N ARG A 91 -14.41 2.77 7.51
CA ARG A 91 -14.71 4.06 6.88
C ARG A 91 -15.16 5.17 7.83
N GLN A 92 -15.83 4.82 8.93
CA GLN A 92 -16.33 5.77 9.94
C GLN A 92 -15.22 6.56 10.64
N ASN A 93 -13.98 6.09 10.56
CA ASN A 93 -12.80 6.69 11.19
C ASN A 93 -12.07 7.70 10.29
N PHE A 94 -12.54 7.91 9.06
CA PHE A 94 -11.89 8.80 8.11
C PHE A 94 -12.75 10.00 7.80
N GLN A 95 -12.12 11.10 7.40
CA GLN A 95 -12.83 12.29 6.94
C GLN A 95 -12.54 12.58 5.47
N PRO A 96 -13.49 13.16 4.72
CA PRO A 96 -13.32 13.45 3.32
C PRO A 96 -12.29 14.56 3.08
N TYR A 97 -11.51 14.40 2.01
CA TYR A 97 -10.63 15.43 1.48
C TYR A 97 -10.42 15.26 -0.03
N GLU A 98 -10.76 16.29 -0.80
CA GLU A 98 -10.53 16.31 -2.25
C GLU A 98 -9.17 16.94 -2.54
N SER A 99 -8.17 16.09 -2.74
CA SER A 99 -6.80 16.50 -3.06
C SER A 99 -6.66 16.89 -4.52
N ALA A 100 -5.99 18.01 -4.79
CA ALA A 100 -5.59 18.40 -6.14
C ALA A 100 -4.64 17.39 -6.79
N GLN A 101 -3.88 16.62 -5.99
CA GLN A 101 -3.01 15.55 -6.48
C GLN A 101 -3.79 14.37 -7.08
N ALA A 102 -5.05 14.21 -6.68
CA ALA A 102 -5.89 13.11 -7.16
C ALA A 102 -6.45 13.30 -8.58
N LYS A 103 -6.25 14.46 -9.24
CA LYS A 103 -6.77 14.72 -10.59
C LYS A 103 -6.30 13.70 -11.63
N ASP A 104 -5.01 13.29 -11.55
CA ASP A 104 -4.38 12.35 -12.47
C ASP A 104 -4.48 10.89 -12.01
N ILE A 105 -5.24 10.61 -10.96
CA ILE A 105 -5.52 9.27 -10.44
C ILE A 105 -6.89 8.83 -10.96
N PRO A 106 -6.99 7.70 -11.70
CA PRO A 106 -8.25 7.16 -12.21
C PRO A 106 -9.27 6.83 -11.11
N ALA A 107 -10.57 6.87 -11.46
CA ALA A 107 -11.67 6.67 -10.50
C ALA A 107 -11.60 5.33 -9.75
N GLN A 108 -11.11 4.26 -10.39
CA GLN A 108 -10.96 2.94 -9.77
C GLN A 108 -9.97 2.93 -8.58
N PHE A 109 -9.11 3.95 -8.47
CA PHE A 109 -8.19 4.14 -7.36
C PHE A 109 -8.64 5.23 -6.39
N LYS A 110 -9.93 5.57 -6.38
CA LYS A 110 -10.54 6.54 -5.45
C LYS A 110 -11.61 5.85 -4.63
N GLY A 111 -11.59 6.09 -3.33
CA GLY A 111 -12.65 5.66 -2.44
C GLY A 111 -13.90 6.54 -2.56
N PRO A 112 -15.04 6.09 -1.99
CA PRO A 112 -16.26 6.85 -1.99
C PRO A 112 -16.12 8.14 -1.17
N ASP A 113 -16.87 9.17 -1.54
CA ASP A 113 -17.01 10.40 -0.77
C ASP A 113 -15.68 11.08 -0.42
N HIS A 114 -14.64 10.93 -1.26
CA HIS A 114 -13.28 11.46 -1.04
C HIS A 114 -12.63 11.01 0.29
N LEU A 115 -13.03 9.84 0.84
CA LEU A 115 -12.52 9.35 2.13
C LEU A 115 -11.09 8.83 2.06
N TRP A 116 -10.67 8.30 0.88
CA TRP A 116 -9.29 7.86 0.62
C TRP A 116 -8.96 7.84 -0.86
N VAL A 117 -7.69 7.83 -1.17
CA VAL A 117 -7.16 7.66 -2.54
C VAL A 117 -6.01 6.65 -2.50
N GLY A 118 -5.91 5.83 -3.54
CA GLY A 118 -4.80 4.90 -3.70
C GLY A 118 -3.51 5.64 -4.04
N SER A 119 -2.44 5.35 -3.33
CA SER A 119 -1.09 5.86 -3.60
C SER A 119 -0.26 4.92 -4.47
N ASN A 120 -0.57 3.64 -4.43
CA ASN A 120 0.05 2.62 -5.26
C ASN A 120 -0.94 1.46 -5.50
N ALA A 121 -0.63 0.60 -6.47
CA ALA A 121 -1.39 -0.60 -6.78
C ALA A 121 -0.53 -1.84 -6.53
N HIS A 122 -0.90 -2.64 -5.54
CA HIS A 122 -0.27 -3.93 -5.30
C HIS A 122 -0.79 -4.97 -6.29
N VAL A 123 0.12 -5.64 -6.96
CA VAL A 123 -0.17 -6.82 -7.77
C VAL A 123 0.24 -8.05 -6.97
N MET A 124 -0.72 -8.92 -6.65
CA MET A 124 -0.50 -10.14 -5.88
C MET A 124 -0.12 -11.27 -6.84
N ILE A 125 1.01 -11.92 -6.57
CA ILE A 125 1.62 -12.95 -7.40
C ILE A 125 2.11 -14.13 -6.56
N LEU A 126 2.59 -15.16 -7.25
CA LEU A 126 3.40 -16.21 -6.64
C LEU A 126 4.89 -15.84 -6.82
N MET A 127 5.61 -15.76 -5.72
CA MET A 127 7.07 -15.72 -5.71
C MET A 127 7.58 -17.15 -5.57
N VAL A 128 8.35 -17.61 -6.54
CA VAL A 128 8.87 -18.98 -6.58
C VAL A 128 10.39 -18.96 -6.45
N ASN A 129 10.94 -19.79 -5.58
CA ASN A 129 12.36 -20.07 -5.51
C ASN A 129 12.64 -21.41 -6.24
N ASN A 130 13.12 -21.33 -7.47
CA ASN A 130 13.32 -22.47 -8.35
C ASN A 130 14.32 -23.51 -7.79
N LYS A 131 15.31 -23.10 -6.96
CA LYS A 131 16.20 -24.03 -6.27
C LYS A 131 15.47 -24.87 -5.23
N GLN A 132 14.42 -24.35 -4.60
CA GLN A 132 13.67 -25.03 -3.56
C GLN A 132 12.54 -25.93 -4.10
N LEU A 133 12.25 -25.87 -5.38
CA LEU A 133 11.28 -26.78 -6.02
C LEU A 133 11.78 -28.24 -6.03
N LYS A 134 13.10 -28.46 -5.98
CA LYS A 134 13.71 -29.81 -5.94
C LYS A 134 13.18 -30.73 -7.05
N GLY A 135 13.07 -30.18 -8.27
CA GLY A 135 12.57 -30.91 -9.45
C GLY A 135 11.06 -30.89 -9.65
N ALA A 136 10.28 -30.32 -8.74
CA ALA A 136 8.86 -30.09 -8.98
C ALA A 136 8.63 -28.95 -9.99
N THR A 137 7.55 -29.04 -10.77
CA THR A 137 7.16 -27.95 -11.68
C THR A 137 6.62 -26.77 -10.88
N ALA A 138 7.06 -25.55 -11.19
CA ALA A 138 6.53 -24.34 -10.60
C ALA A 138 5.03 -24.20 -10.86
N PRO A 139 4.22 -23.79 -9.86
CA PRO A 139 2.80 -23.52 -10.07
C PRO A 139 2.63 -22.33 -11.04
N LYS A 140 1.63 -22.41 -11.91
CA LYS A 140 1.28 -21.36 -12.91
C LYS A 140 -0.11 -20.79 -12.71
N SER A 141 -0.83 -21.27 -11.72
CA SER A 141 -2.22 -20.91 -11.43
C SER A 141 -2.47 -20.91 -9.92
N TRP A 142 -3.50 -20.20 -9.46
CA TRP A 142 -3.94 -20.30 -8.08
C TRP A 142 -4.40 -21.73 -7.73
N THR A 143 -5.05 -22.42 -8.69
CA THR A 143 -5.51 -23.79 -8.49
C THR A 143 -4.39 -24.79 -8.32
N ASP A 144 -3.21 -24.57 -8.91
CA ASP A 144 -2.06 -25.44 -8.72
C ASP A 144 -1.63 -25.50 -7.24
N LEU A 145 -1.86 -24.41 -6.47
CA LEU A 145 -1.54 -24.35 -5.04
C LEU A 145 -2.39 -25.28 -4.17
N PHE A 146 -3.50 -25.78 -4.71
CA PHE A 146 -4.42 -26.67 -3.98
C PHE A 146 -3.94 -28.14 -3.97
N ALA A 147 -2.94 -28.46 -4.78
CA ALA A 147 -2.40 -29.82 -4.85
C ALA A 147 -1.73 -30.21 -3.53
N PRO A 148 -1.99 -31.45 -3.00
CA PRO A 148 -1.42 -31.92 -1.74
C PRO A 148 0.12 -31.94 -1.71
N ALA A 149 0.76 -31.96 -2.89
CA ALA A 149 2.22 -31.89 -3.02
C ALA A 149 2.82 -30.60 -2.44
N TRP A 150 2.03 -29.54 -2.27
CA TRP A 150 2.43 -28.25 -1.71
C TRP A 150 2.19 -28.13 -0.19
N LYS A 151 1.76 -29.18 0.48
CA LYS A 151 1.49 -29.14 1.92
C LYS A 151 2.70 -28.61 2.69
N ASN A 152 2.48 -27.50 3.44
CA ASN A 152 3.49 -26.76 4.23
C ASN A 152 4.69 -26.22 3.41
N LYS A 153 4.52 -26.06 2.08
CA LYS A 153 5.55 -25.50 1.18
C LYS A 153 5.23 -24.10 0.68
N ILE A 154 4.06 -23.60 0.99
CA ILE A 154 3.61 -22.25 0.59
C ILE A 154 3.59 -21.39 1.85
N ILE A 155 4.24 -20.23 1.81
CA ILE A 155 4.14 -19.25 2.90
C ILE A 155 3.25 -18.07 2.44
N MET A 156 2.38 -17.58 3.35
CA MET A 156 1.59 -16.36 3.14
C MET A 156 1.39 -15.60 4.44
N GLY A 157 0.96 -14.34 4.35
CA GLY A 157 0.66 -13.52 5.51
C GLY A 157 -0.65 -13.91 6.21
N ASP A 158 -0.79 -13.49 7.46
CA ASP A 158 -2.05 -13.62 8.22
C ASP A 158 -3.01 -12.48 7.81
N PRO A 159 -4.17 -12.78 7.21
CA PRO A 159 -5.13 -11.76 6.78
C PRO A 159 -5.75 -10.97 7.94
N ALA A 160 -5.70 -11.47 9.17
CA ALA A 160 -6.18 -10.73 10.33
C ALA A 160 -5.25 -9.59 10.76
N THR A 161 -3.97 -9.64 10.36
CA THR A 161 -2.94 -8.68 10.75
C THR A 161 -2.33 -7.90 9.58
N SER A 162 -2.49 -8.40 8.35
CA SER A 162 -1.93 -7.83 7.12
C SER A 162 -3.02 -7.56 6.09
N GLY A 163 -3.15 -6.30 5.64
CA GLY A 163 -4.10 -5.90 4.60
C GLY A 163 -3.84 -6.61 3.27
N SER A 164 -2.58 -6.70 2.83
CA SER A 164 -2.23 -7.41 1.60
C SER A 164 -2.52 -8.91 1.66
N ALA A 165 -2.41 -9.52 2.84
CA ALA A 165 -2.81 -10.91 3.03
C ALA A 165 -4.33 -11.08 2.98
N TYR A 166 -5.10 -10.09 3.48
CA TYR A 166 -6.55 -10.08 3.31
C TYR A 166 -6.92 -9.99 1.83
N ASP A 167 -6.31 -9.11 1.07
CA ASP A 167 -6.57 -8.97 -0.38
C ASP A 167 -6.28 -10.29 -1.13
N GLN A 168 -5.23 -11.02 -0.74
CA GLN A 168 -4.91 -12.35 -1.30
C GLN A 168 -5.99 -13.38 -0.97
N VAL A 169 -6.38 -13.48 0.30
CA VAL A 169 -7.43 -14.41 0.76
C VAL A 169 -8.77 -14.07 0.13
N TYR A 170 -9.10 -12.77 0.05
CA TYR A 170 -10.33 -12.31 -0.60
C TYR A 170 -10.35 -12.65 -2.09
N GLY A 171 -9.24 -12.47 -2.78
CA GLY A 171 -9.12 -12.85 -4.20
C GLY A 171 -9.34 -14.36 -4.42
N ILE A 172 -8.78 -15.21 -3.56
CA ILE A 172 -9.04 -16.67 -3.59
C ILE A 172 -10.50 -16.97 -3.30
N TYR A 173 -11.09 -16.30 -2.32
CA TYR A 173 -12.53 -16.44 -2.01
C TYR A 173 -13.41 -16.01 -3.18
N GLN A 174 -13.08 -14.90 -3.83
CA GLN A 174 -13.80 -14.37 -4.99
C GLN A 174 -13.80 -15.35 -6.17
N LEU A 175 -12.67 -16.03 -6.42
CA LEU A 175 -12.55 -16.99 -7.52
C LEU A 175 -13.11 -18.37 -7.20
N PHE A 176 -12.95 -18.85 -5.97
CA PHE A 176 -13.14 -20.28 -5.64
C PHE A 176 -14.00 -20.50 -4.40
N GLY A 177 -14.56 -19.44 -3.78
CA GLY A 177 -15.42 -19.54 -2.61
C GLY A 177 -14.72 -20.10 -1.38
N ALA A 178 -15.51 -20.55 -0.41
CA ALA A 178 -15.01 -21.17 0.82
C ALA A 178 -14.20 -22.44 0.58
N ASP A 179 -14.50 -23.18 -0.49
CA ASP A 179 -13.80 -24.40 -0.86
C ASP A 179 -12.35 -24.14 -1.28
N GLY A 180 -12.13 -23.05 -2.04
CA GLY A 180 -10.79 -22.58 -2.39
C GLY A 180 -9.98 -22.19 -1.16
N LEU A 181 -10.61 -21.53 -0.18
CA LEU A 181 -9.95 -21.18 1.08
C LEU A 181 -9.53 -22.44 1.85
N LYS A 182 -10.39 -23.46 1.96
CA LYS A 182 -10.07 -24.73 2.63
C LYS A 182 -8.88 -25.43 1.97
N LYS A 183 -8.89 -25.52 0.61
CA LYS A 183 -7.82 -26.15 -0.16
C LYS A 183 -6.49 -25.42 0.02
N LEU A 184 -6.50 -24.09 -0.02
CA LEU A 184 -5.31 -23.29 0.21
C LEU A 184 -4.81 -23.42 1.65
N ALA A 185 -5.69 -23.32 2.65
CA ALA A 185 -5.36 -23.43 4.07
C ALA A 185 -4.65 -24.75 4.41
N ALA A 186 -5.01 -25.86 3.74
CA ALA A 186 -4.35 -27.15 3.93
C ALA A 186 -2.84 -27.11 3.61
N ASN A 187 -2.42 -26.25 2.70
CA ASN A 187 -1.07 -26.24 2.12
C ASN A 187 -0.17 -25.10 2.61
N VAL A 188 -0.75 -24.02 3.17
CA VAL A 188 0.03 -22.82 3.54
C VAL A 188 0.62 -22.88 4.94
N VAL A 189 1.72 -22.18 5.13
CA VAL A 189 2.26 -21.76 6.44
C VAL A 189 1.94 -20.29 6.61
N ILE A 190 1.40 -19.91 7.78
CA ILE A 190 0.99 -18.54 8.06
C ILE A 190 2.12 -17.79 8.76
N SER A 191 2.45 -16.62 8.20
CA SER A 191 3.39 -15.67 8.77
C SER A 191 2.67 -14.48 9.38
N LYS A 192 3.14 -13.99 10.52
CA LYS A 192 2.61 -12.78 11.17
C LYS A 192 2.96 -11.49 10.42
N SER A 193 3.86 -11.54 9.45
CA SER A 193 4.33 -10.39 8.68
C SER A 193 4.45 -10.71 7.20
N SER A 194 3.90 -9.85 6.33
CA SER A 194 4.08 -9.95 4.88
C SER A 194 5.56 -9.89 4.48
N ALA A 195 6.38 -9.17 5.25
CA ALA A 195 7.82 -9.09 4.99
C ALA A 195 8.54 -10.43 5.17
N GLN A 196 8.10 -11.25 6.11
CA GLN A 196 8.66 -12.60 6.31
C GLN A 196 8.32 -13.54 5.15
N VAL A 197 7.22 -13.30 4.42
CA VAL A 197 6.84 -14.12 3.27
C VAL A 197 7.90 -14.07 2.19
N TYR A 198 8.16 -12.88 1.64
CA TYR A 198 9.12 -12.75 0.55
C TYR A 198 10.58 -12.99 1.01
N LYS A 199 10.93 -12.64 2.25
CA LYS A 199 12.25 -12.94 2.82
C LYS A 199 12.46 -14.45 2.96
N GLY A 200 11.47 -15.19 3.47
CA GLY A 200 11.56 -16.64 3.62
C GLY A 200 11.74 -17.37 2.28
N VAL A 201 11.05 -16.90 1.22
CA VAL A 201 11.25 -17.45 -0.13
C VAL A 201 12.64 -17.10 -0.68
N ALA A 202 13.05 -15.83 -0.54
CA ALA A 202 14.36 -15.38 -1.03
C ALA A 202 15.52 -16.10 -0.33
N ASN A 203 15.40 -16.37 0.97
CA ASN A 203 16.38 -17.12 1.77
C ASN A 203 16.33 -18.64 1.51
N GLY A 204 15.37 -19.14 0.74
CA GLY A 204 15.21 -20.57 0.45
C GLY A 204 14.58 -21.40 1.57
N GLU A 205 13.87 -20.77 2.51
CA GLU A 205 13.12 -21.46 3.58
C GLU A 205 11.84 -22.09 3.02
N TYR A 206 11.24 -21.44 2.02
CA TYR A 206 10.03 -21.90 1.34
C TYR A 206 10.20 -21.84 -0.18
N PRO A 207 9.69 -22.83 -0.92
CA PRO A 207 9.72 -22.80 -2.38
C PRO A 207 8.75 -21.78 -2.99
N ILE A 208 7.64 -21.46 -2.31
CA ILE A 208 6.57 -20.61 -2.84
C ILE A 208 6.10 -19.64 -1.75
N GLY A 209 5.91 -18.37 -2.15
CA GLY A 209 5.24 -17.35 -1.34
C GLY A 209 4.11 -16.69 -2.11
N ILE A 210 2.96 -16.47 -1.47
CA ILE A 210 1.92 -15.60 -1.99
C ILE A 210 2.24 -14.20 -1.48
N THR A 211 2.64 -13.28 -2.38
CA THR A 211 3.17 -11.97 -1.99
C THR A 211 2.90 -10.90 -3.06
N MET A 212 3.38 -9.69 -2.79
CA MET A 212 3.29 -8.56 -3.69
C MET A 212 4.42 -8.61 -4.74
N GLU A 213 4.09 -8.26 -5.98
CA GLU A 213 5.01 -8.22 -7.11
C GLU A 213 6.27 -7.39 -6.79
N TYR A 214 6.11 -6.17 -6.29
CA TYR A 214 7.23 -5.27 -6.00
C TYR A 214 8.24 -5.88 -5.02
N ALA A 215 7.72 -6.60 -4.02
CA ALA A 215 8.55 -7.23 -3.00
C ALA A 215 9.37 -8.42 -3.57
N ALA A 216 8.75 -9.24 -4.42
CA ALA A 216 9.45 -10.32 -5.11
C ALA A 216 10.43 -9.77 -6.15
N TYR A 217 10.01 -8.74 -6.92
CA TYR A 217 10.84 -8.15 -7.96
C TYR A 217 12.11 -7.49 -7.42
N SER A 218 12.10 -6.96 -6.20
CA SER A 218 13.28 -6.38 -5.57
C SER A 218 14.45 -7.37 -5.48
N TYR A 219 14.18 -8.66 -5.26
CA TYR A 219 15.20 -9.71 -5.23
C TYR A 219 15.70 -10.06 -6.63
N VAL A 220 14.82 -10.11 -7.63
CA VAL A 220 15.19 -10.30 -9.04
C VAL A 220 16.05 -9.14 -9.53
N ALA A 221 15.65 -7.91 -9.24
CA ALA A 221 16.43 -6.71 -9.56
C ALA A 221 17.78 -6.67 -8.82
N GLY A 222 17.82 -7.20 -7.60
CA GLY A 222 19.04 -7.41 -6.81
C GLY A 222 19.93 -8.58 -7.27
N GLY A 223 19.54 -9.30 -8.33
CA GLY A 223 20.36 -10.33 -8.97
C GLY A 223 20.12 -11.77 -8.51
N GLN A 224 19.08 -12.05 -7.71
CA GLN A 224 18.71 -13.42 -7.34
C GLN A 224 18.01 -14.14 -8.51
N LYS A 225 18.77 -14.90 -9.28
CA LYS A 225 18.32 -15.58 -10.51
C LYS A 225 17.38 -16.77 -10.24
N GLU A 226 17.40 -17.33 -9.04
CA GLU A 226 16.51 -18.41 -8.61
C GLU A 226 15.10 -17.95 -8.31
N ILE A 227 14.88 -16.65 -8.15
CA ILE A 227 13.57 -16.09 -7.85
C ILE A 227 12.82 -15.82 -9.16
N GLU A 228 11.62 -16.38 -9.26
CA GLU A 228 10.69 -16.19 -10.37
C GLU A 228 9.40 -15.55 -9.86
N LEU A 229 8.89 -14.58 -10.64
CA LEU A 229 7.57 -14.00 -10.44
C LEU A 229 6.59 -14.72 -11.35
N VAL A 230 5.60 -15.39 -10.76
CA VAL A 230 4.55 -16.08 -11.52
C VAL A 230 3.25 -15.30 -11.39
N TYR A 231 2.74 -14.82 -12.52
CA TYR A 231 1.42 -14.23 -12.65
C TYR A 231 0.42 -15.35 -12.93
N PRO A 232 -0.49 -15.67 -12.00
CA PRO A 232 -1.38 -16.81 -12.15
C PRO A 232 -2.30 -16.70 -13.37
N LYS A 233 -2.57 -17.82 -14.04
CA LYS A 233 -3.38 -17.89 -15.26
C LYS A 233 -4.81 -17.36 -15.10
N GLU A 234 -5.40 -17.50 -13.93
CA GLU A 234 -6.72 -16.97 -13.64
C GLU A 234 -6.71 -15.44 -13.58
N GLY A 235 -5.57 -14.86 -13.29
CA GLY A 235 -5.27 -13.44 -13.15
C GLY A 235 -4.67 -13.11 -11.79
N ALA A 236 -3.80 -12.12 -11.75
CA ALA A 236 -3.27 -11.55 -10.52
C ALA A 236 -4.35 -10.70 -9.82
N PHE A 237 -4.37 -10.69 -8.49
CA PHE A 237 -5.21 -9.75 -7.76
C PHE A 237 -4.53 -8.40 -7.72
N VAL A 238 -5.27 -7.33 -8.00
CA VAL A 238 -4.77 -5.97 -7.93
C VAL A 238 -5.52 -5.24 -6.83
N ALA A 239 -4.78 -4.82 -5.81
CA ALA A 239 -5.31 -4.12 -4.67
C ALA A 239 -4.63 -2.75 -4.52
N PRO A 240 -5.38 -1.64 -4.64
CA PRO A 240 -4.82 -0.34 -4.34
C PRO A 240 -4.58 -0.21 -2.83
N GLU A 241 -3.45 0.41 -2.51
CA GLU A 241 -3.10 0.77 -1.13
C GLU A 241 -3.40 2.26 -0.92
N ALA A 242 -4.15 2.55 0.12
CA ALA A 242 -4.76 3.85 0.34
C ALA A 242 -3.98 4.78 1.26
N VAL A 243 -4.21 6.06 1.03
CA VAL A 243 -3.98 7.16 1.98
C VAL A 243 -5.34 7.70 2.40
N ALA A 244 -5.54 7.92 3.71
CA ALA A 244 -6.74 8.58 4.25
C ALA A 244 -6.38 9.53 5.38
N ILE A 245 -7.18 10.59 5.54
CA ILE A 245 -7.10 11.47 6.70
C ILE A 245 -7.94 10.85 7.83
N ILE A 246 -7.34 10.68 9.00
CA ILE A 246 -8.04 10.23 10.21
C ILE A 246 -9.03 11.32 10.62
N LYS A 247 -10.22 10.93 11.00
CA LYS A 247 -11.27 11.88 11.43
C LYS A 247 -10.83 12.69 12.65
N ASN A 248 -10.99 14.01 12.59
CA ASN A 248 -10.50 14.95 13.61
C ASN A 248 -8.99 14.78 13.87
N PRO A 249 -8.14 14.99 12.87
CA PRO A 249 -6.72 14.67 12.95
C PRO A 249 -6.04 15.46 14.08
N LYS A 250 -5.07 14.81 14.76
CA LYS A 250 -4.37 15.31 15.96
C LYS A 250 -3.82 16.73 15.81
N ASN A 251 -3.15 16.99 14.69
CA ASN A 251 -2.48 18.27 14.43
C ASN A 251 -3.29 19.19 13.51
N GLY A 252 -4.57 18.88 13.30
CA GLY A 252 -5.49 19.67 12.50
C GLY A 252 -5.51 19.33 11.01
N ALA A 253 -6.53 19.81 10.32
CA ALA A 253 -6.79 19.46 8.94
C ALA A 253 -5.67 19.89 7.99
N ALA A 254 -5.09 21.08 8.17
CA ALA A 254 -4.06 21.61 7.27
C ALA A 254 -2.79 20.74 7.22
N ALA A 255 -2.28 20.30 8.37
CA ALA A 255 -1.12 19.42 8.43
C ALA A 255 -1.41 18.03 7.86
N ALA A 256 -2.60 17.48 8.15
CA ALA A 256 -3.04 16.21 7.60
C ALA A 256 -3.19 16.26 6.07
N GLN A 257 -3.80 17.33 5.53
CA GLN A 257 -3.95 17.55 4.09
C GLN A 257 -2.61 17.70 3.39
N GLN A 258 -1.67 18.47 3.98
CA GLN A 258 -0.32 18.62 3.43
C GLN A 258 0.41 17.27 3.35
N LEU A 259 0.35 16.45 4.40
CA LEU A 259 0.94 15.11 4.38
C LEU A 259 0.25 14.20 3.34
N TYR A 260 -1.08 14.24 3.29
CA TYR A 260 -1.86 13.48 2.32
C TYR A 260 -1.47 13.82 0.88
N ASP A 261 -1.35 15.13 0.56
CA ASP A 261 -0.99 15.61 -0.77
C ASP A 261 0.43 15.17 -1.16
N VAL A 262 1.38 15.25 -0.22
CA VAL A 262 2.75 14.74 -0.45
C VAL A 262 2.73 13.24 -0.80
N LEU A 263 2.00 12.42 -0.05
CA LEU A 263 1.94 10.98 -0.29
C LEU A 263 1.29 10.60 -1.62
N LEU A 264 0.43 11.46 -2.18
CA LEU A 264 -0.19 11.29 -3.49
C LEU A 264 0.55 11.99 -4.64
N SER A 265 1.59 12.76 -4.34
CA SER A 265 2.33 13.53 -5.35
C SER A 265 2.97 12.62 -6.40
N LYS A 266 3.21 13.20 -7.57
CA LYS A 266 3.90 12.52 -8.67
C LYS A 266 5.31 12.12 -8.25
N GLU A 267 6.00 13.02 -7.57
CA GLU A 267 7.38 12.84 -7.10
C GLU A 267 7.51 11.64 -6.16
N VAL A 268 6.56 11.45 -5.22
CA VAL A 268 6.55 10.30 -4.32
C VAL A 268 6.25 9.02 -5.10
N GLN A 269 5.22 9.00 -5.96
CA GLN A 269 4.87 7.78 -6.69
C GLN A 269 5.92 7.37 -7.73
N GLU A 270 6.60 8.31 -8.38
CA GLU A 270 7.76 8.01 -9.24
C GLU A 270 8.94 7.46 -8.44
N ALA A 271 9.28 8.08 -7.32
CA ALA A 271 10.35 7.61 -6.46
C ALA A 271 10.05 6.20 -5.89
N GLU A 272 8.80 5.96 -5.46
CA GLU A 272 8.34 4.64 -5.02
C GLU A 272 8.47 3.59 -6.14
N LEU A 273 8.14 3.94 -7.38
CA LEU A 273 8.30 3.05 -8.51
C LEU A 273 9.78 2.73 -8.79
N ILE A 274 10.64 3.75 -8.81
CA ILE A 274 12.06 3.59 -9.16
C ILE A 274 12.84 2.86 -8.06
N GLN A 275 12.58 3.20 -6.79
CA GLN A 275 13.37 2.70 -5.66
C GLN A 275 12.78 1.45 -5.03
N ASN A 276 11.45 1.31 -5.04
CA ASN A 276 10.74 0.24 -4.34
C ASN A 276 9.89 -0.63 -5.28
N PHE A 277 9.89 -0.35 -6.59
CA PHE A 277 9.13 -1.06 -7.63
C PHE A 277 7.62 -1.07 -7.42
N ARG A 278 7.10 -0.13 -6.61
CA ARG A 278 5.68 0.01 -6.36
C ARG A 278 4.99 0.67 -7.54
N ARG A 279 3.95 0.04 -8.05
CA ARG A 279 3.20 0.59 -9.19
C ARG A 279 2.42 1.83 -8.76
N PRO A 280 2.60 2.96 -9.48
CA PRO A 280 1.82 4.16 -9.21
C PRO A 280 0.35 3.94 -9.56
N THR A 281 -0.53 4.70 -8.92
CA THR A 281 -1.94 4.83 -9.31
C THR A 281 -2.16 5.97 -10.29
N ARG A 282 -1.21 6.88 -10.41
CA ARG A 282 -1.23 8.03 -11.33
C ARG A 282 -1.09 7.56 -12.77
N SER A 283 -1.94 8.08 -13.66
CA SER A 283 -1.93 7.80 -15.10
C SER A 283 -0.86 8.60 -15.88
N ASP A 284 -0.30 9.64 -15.26
CA ASP A 284 0.76 10.47 -15.84
C ASP A 284 2.18 9.94 -15.56
N ILE A 285 2.30 8.71 -15.03
CA ILE A 285 3.57 7.99 -14.80
C ILE A 285 3.62 6.73 -15.69
N ASP A 286 4.60 6.68 -16.60
CA ASP A 286 4.81 5.52 -17.48
C ASP A 286 5.77 4.50 -16.83
N VAL A 287 5.20 3.41 -16.31
CA VAL A 287 5.93 2.36 -15.60
C VAL A 287 7.01 1.71 -16.49
N SER A 288 6.71 1.50 -17.78
CA SER A 288 7.61 0.80 -18.70
C SER A 288 8.87 1.60 -19.05
N LYS A 289 8.83 2.92 -18.89
CA LYS A 289 10.01 3.77 -19.09
C LYS A 289 10.93 3.82 -17.86
N LEU A 290 10.41 3.51 -16.69
CA LEU A 290 11.13 3.68 -15.42
C LEU A 290 11.60 2.35 -14.82
N THR A 291 10.98 1.22 -15.19
CA THR A 291 11.31 -0.12 -14.67
C THR A 291 11.25 -1.19 -15.74
N LYS A 292 11.71 -2.41 -15.42
CA LYS A 292 11.52 -3.61 -16.26
C LYS A 292 10.26 -4.41 -15.89
N LEU A 293 9.40 -3.88 -15.04
CA LEU A 293 8.12 -4.51 -14.75
C LEU A 293 7.21 -4.45 -15.99
N PRO A 294 6.43 -5.50 -16.29
CA PRO A 294 5.47 -5.45 -17.39
C PRO A 294 4.41 -4.38 -17.11
N ASN A 295 3.90 -3.72 -18.12
CA ASN A 295 2.74 -2.84 -17.97
C ASN A 295 1.55 -3.64 -17.44
N LEU A 296 0.73 -3.04 -16.59
CA LEU A 296 -0.44 -3.71 -16.00
C LEU A 296 -1.42 -4.22 -17.07
N SER A 297 -1.50 -3.55 -18.21
CA SER A 297 -2.27 -4.00 -19.39
C SER A 297 -1.79 -5.32 -19.99
N ASN A 298 -0.56 -5.73 -19.71
CA ASN A 298 0.03 -6.99 -20.19
C ASN A 298 -0.12 -8.12 -19.16
N ILE A 299 -0.76 -7.87 -18.03
CA ILE A 299 -1.04 -8.84 -16.98
C ILE A 299 -2.52 -9.10 -16.93
N LYS A 300 -2.92 -10.38 -16.97
CA LYS A 300 -4.32 -10.72 -16.67
C LYS A 300 -4.59 -10.40 -15.21
N VAL A 301 -5.62 -9.61 -14.95
CA VAL A 301 -5.99 -9.19 -13.60
C VAL A 301 -7.40 -9.64 -13.24
N VAL A 302 -7.61 -9.93 -11.96
CA VAL A 302 -8.94 -10.15 -11.38
C VAL A 302 -9.33 -8.86 -10.68
N GLY A 303 -10.40 -8.24 -11.16
CA GLY A 303 -10.95 -7.02 -10.53
C GLY A 303 -11.59 -7.36 -9.18
N THR A 304 -11.40 -6.49 -8.22
CA THR A 304 -12.06 -6.57 -6.91
C THR A 304 -13.00 -5.39 -6.74
N ASP A 305 -14.25 -5.66 -6.36
CA ASP A 305 -15.18 -4.63 -5.91
C ASP A 305 -14.85 -4.28 -4.45
N PRO A 306 -14.35 -3.06 -4.14
CA PRO A 306 -13.98 -2.68 -2.79
C PRO A 306 -15.15 -2.67 -1.80
N ALA A 307 -16.35 -2.31 -2.26
CA ALA A 307 -17.53 -2.29 -1.40
C ALA A 307 -17.94 -3.71 -1.00
N LYS A 308 -17.89 -4.63 -1.96
CA LYS A 308 -18.16 -6.06 -1.69
C LYS A 308 -17.06 -6.67 -0.80
N ALA A 309 -15.78 -6.36 -1.05
CA ALA A 309 -14.69 -6.82 -0.22
C ALA A 309 -14.83 -6.35 1.23
N ALA A 310 -15.30 -5.12 1.45
CA ALA A 310 -15.58 -4.59 2.78
C ALA A 310 -16.78 -5.28 3.45
N ALA A 311 -17.87 -5.48 2.71
CA ALA A 311 -19.05 -6.17 3.23
C ALA A 311 -18.74 -7.62 3.64
N ASP A 312 -17.91 -8.29 2.85
CA ASP A 312 -17.51 -9.69 3.07
C ASP A 312 -16.39 -9.84 4.13
N TYR A 313 -15.76 -8.74 4.60
CA TYR A 313 -14.53 -8.78 5.42
C TYR A 313 -14.64 -9.77 6.59
N LYS A 314 -15.66 -9.61 7.43
CA LYS A 314 -15.86 -10.47 8.61
C LYS A 314 -16.10 -11.92 8.20
N VAL A 315 -16.94 -12.15 7.22
CA VAL A 315 -17.31 -13.49 6.73
C VAL A 315 -16.07 -14.21 6.21
N VAL A 316 -15.26 -13.54 5.39
CA VAL A 316 -14.05 -14.14 4.79
C VAL A 316 -12.99 -14.43 5.83
N ILE A 317 -12.78 -13.54 6.81
CA ILE A 317 -11.85 -13.78 7.92
C ILE A 317 -12.30 -14.98 8.76
N ASP A 318 -13.59 -15.11 9.06
CA ASP A 318 -14.10 -16.23 9.84
C ASP A 318 -13.99 -17.55 9.06
N LEU A 319 -14.36 -17.55 7.77
CA LEU A 319 -14.16 -18.73 6.89
C LEU A 319 -12.69 -19.17 6.80
N TRP A 320 -11.77 -18.19 6.72
CA TRP A 320 -10.35 -18.48 6.70
C TRP A 320 -9.85 -19.12 8.00
N LYS A 321 -10.26 -18.58 9.16
CA LYS A 321 -9.94 -19.16 10.46
C LYS A 321 -10.46 -20.60 10.59
N ASP A 322 -11.70 -20.85 10.16
CA ASP A 322 -12.29 -22.18 10.18
C ASP A 322 -11.55 -23.15 9.23
N ALA A 323 -11.11 -22.65 8.07
CA ALA A 323 -10.29 -23.41 7.14
C ALA A 323 -8.94 -23.81 7.73
N LEU A 324 -8.24 -22.86 8.40
CA LEU A 324 -6.98 -23.13 9.10
C LEU A 324 -7.19 -24.14 10.24
N LYS A 325 -8.20 -23.94 11.08
CA LYS A 325 -8.53 -24.88 12.16
C LYS A 325 -8.80 -26.28 11.63
N SER A 326 -9.54 -26.39 10.52
CA SER A 326 -9.81 -27.68 9.87
C SER A 326 -8.55 -28.33 9.29
N ALA A 327 -7.53 -27.54 8.96
CA ALA A 327 -6.22 -27.98 8.50
C ALA A 327 -5.24 -28.30 9.65
N GLY A 328 -5.64 -28.13 10.91
CA GLY A 328 -4.82 -28.36 12.10
C GLY A 328 -3.80 -27.24 12.39
N LYS A 329 -4.17 -25.99 12.04
CA LYS A 329 -3.30 -24.80 12.16
C LYS A 329 -3.88 -23.75 13.07
#